data_cfec6af91cff75cdaf860cd0e64f9f24
#
_entry.id   cfec6af91cff75cdaf860cd0e64f9f24
#
_cell.length_a   1.000
_cell.length_b   1.000
_cell.length_c   1.000
_cell.angle_alpha   90.00
_cell.angle_beta   90.00
_cell.angle_gamma   90.00
#
_symmetry.space_group_name_H-M   'P 1'
#
loop_
_entity.id
_entity.type
_entity.pdbx_description
1 polymer ?
#
loop_
_entity_poly.entity_id
_entity_poly.type
_entity_poly.pdbx_seq_one_letter_code
_entity_poly.pdbx_strand_id
1 'polypeptide(L)'
;MSAADKNMLIQDLIRKKRDKKRLTSAEIKWFVQQLCNNEVEPVQTGAFLMASWINGLSELEKVNLTNAMKNSGTVLKWDLNGPIVDKHSTGGVGDTVSLILAPLMASLGCFVPMI
;
A
#
# COMPACT_ATOMS: atom_id res chain seq x y z
N MET A 1 17.76 -12.56 0.28
CA MET A 1 17.96 -11.63 -0.85
C MET A 1 18.38 -12.42 -2.06
N SER A 2 17.61 -12.36 -3.13
CA SER A 2 17.93 -13.00 -4.41
C SER A 2 19.11 -12.28 -5.08
N ALA A 3 19.89 -12.98 -5.94
CA ALA A 3 20.96 -12.38 -6.72
C ALA A 3 20.49 -11.22 -7.62
N ALA A 4 19.19 -11.18 -7.96
CA ALA A 4 18.56 -10.09 -8.69
C ALA A 4 18.41 -8.79 -7.87
N ASP A 5 18.39 -8.90 -6.53
CA ASP A 5 18.21 -7.73 -5.64
C ASP A 5 19.50 -6.90 -5.51
N LYS A 6 20.64 -7.47 -5.84
CA LYS A 6 21.96 -6.83 -5.63
C LYS A 6 22.29 -5.69 -6.57
N ASN A 7 21.49 -5.46 -7.62
CA ASN A 7 21.77 -4.45 -8.66
C ASN A 7 20.60 -3.49 -8.94
N MET A 8 19.54 -3.50 -8.12
CA MET A 8 18.44 -2.57 -8.31
C MET A 8 18.77 -1.21 -7.66
N LEU A 9 18.58 -0.14 -8.39
CA LEU A 9 18.74 1.23 -7.90
C LEU A 9 17.40 1.93 -7.91
N ILE A 10 17.12 2.74 -6.89
CA ILE A 10 15.91 3.55 -6.79
C ILE A 10 15.74 4.44 -8.03
N GLN A 11 16.84 5.01 -8.52
CA GLN A 11 16.85 5.85 -9.71
C GLN A 11 16.37 5.12 -10.97
N ASP A 12 16.61 3.82 -11.08
CA ASP A 12 16.18 3.05 -12.24
C ASP A 12 14.67 2.81 -12.23
N LEU A 13 14.07 2.62 -11.05
CA LEU A 13 12.63 2.55 -10.90
C LEU A 13 11.97 3.88 -11.27
N ILE A 14 12.54 4.99 -10.77
CA ILE A 14 12.06 6.34 -11.09
C ILE A 14 12.14 6.58 -12.60
N ARG A 15 13.27 6.24 -13.25
CA ARG A 15 13.44 6.35 -14.71
C ARG A 15 12.40 5.53 -15.46
N LYS A 16 12.16 4.27 -15.05
CA LYS A 16 11.12 3.43 -15.65
C LYS A 16 9.74 4.10 -15.61
N LYS A 17 9.34 4.63 -14.46
CA LYS A 17 8.05 5.33 -14.35
C LYS A 17 8.02 6.62 -15.15
N ARG A 18 9.09 7.42 -15.12
CA ARG A 18 9.23 8.61 -15.98
C ARG A 18 9.04 8.28 -17.44
N ASP A 19 9.63 7.17 -17.91
CA ASP A 19 9.62 6.73 -19.30
C ASP A 19 8.39 5.86 -19.65
N LYS A 20 7.32 5.90 -18.81
CA LYS A 20 6.04 5.17 -18.98
C LYS A 20 6.22 3.65 -19.04
N LYS A 21 7.33 3.12 -18.55
CA LYS A 21 7.55 1.68 -18.45
C LYS A 21 6.88 1.11 -17.21
N ARG A 22 6.46 -0.15 -17.30
CA ARG A 22 5.86 -0.87 -16.18
C ARG A 22 6.92 -1.40 -15.23
N LEU A 23 6.59 -1.37 -13.95
CA LEU A 23 7.38 -2.02 -12.91
C LEU A 23 6.92 -3.46 -12.71
N THR A 24 7.87 -4.34 -12.47
CA THR A 24 7.59 -5.72 -12.08
C THR A 24 7.17 -5.82 -10.62
N SER A 25 6.52 -6.92 -10.25
CA SER A 25 6.16 -7.20 -8.85
C SER A 25 7.38 -7.20 -7.93
N ALA A 26 8.51 -7.73 -8.39
CA ALA A 26 9.76 -7.76 -7.63
C ALA A 26 10.31 -6.34 -7.37
N GLU A 27 10.30 -5.47 -8.38
CA GLU A 27 10.74 -4.09 -8.25
C GLU A 27 9.87 -3.30 -7.28
N ILE A 28 8.55 -3.46 -7.35
CA ILE A 28 7.61 -2.80 -6.45
C ILE A 28 7.83 -3.27 -5.00
N LYS A 29 7.92 -4.59 -4.81
CA LYS A 29 8.16 -5.16 -3.47
C LYS A 29 9.48 -4.68 -2.89
N TRP A 30 10.53 -4.69 -3.68
CA TRP A 30 11.84 -4.20 -3.28
C TRP A 30 11.80 -2.71 -2.90
N PHE A 31 11.17 -1.87 -3.72
CA PHE A 31 11.03 -0.44 -3.45
C PHE A 31 10.32 -0.17 -2.11
N VAL A 32 9.18 -0.84 -1.86
CA VAL A 32 8.45 -0.70 -0.59
C VAL A 32 9.32 -1.16 0.58
N GLN A 33 10.08 -2.24 0.42
CA GLN A 33 10.99 -2.72 1.46
C GLN A 33 12.09 -1.70 1.76
N GLN A 34 12.69 -1.09 0.73
CA GLN A 34 13.69 -0.03 0.93
C GLN A 34 13.10 1.21 1.63
N LEU A 35 11.85 1.59 1.30
CA LEU A 35 11.13 2.65 2.01
C LEU A 35 10.98 2.33 3.51
N CYS A 36 10.56 1.13 3.86
CA CYS A 36 10.40 0.71 5.24
C CYS A 36 11.72 0.64 6.01
N ASN A 37 12.82 0.39 5.32
CA ASN A 37 14.16 0.35 5.89
C ASN A 37 14.81 1.75 5.99
N ASN A 38 14.13 2.82 5.55
CA ASN A 38 14.67 4.17 5.43
C ASN A 38 15.89 4.28 4.48
N GLU A 39 15.96 3.41 3.47
CA GLU A 39 17.03 3.38 2.46
C GLU A 39 16.67 4.22 1.21
N VAL A 40 15.51 4.88 1.21
CA VAL A 40 15.04 5.75 0.14
C VAL A 40 14.92 7.17 0.66
N GLU A 41 15.64 8.09 0.03
CA GLU A 41 15.57 9.50 0.38
C GLU A 41 14.17 10.08 0.09
N PRO A 42 13.67 11.04 0.92
CA PRO A 42 12.38 11.68 0.69
C PRO A 42 12.24 12.29 -0.71
N VAL A 43 13.32 12.84 -1.26
CA VAL A 43 13.34 13.40 -2.62
C VAL A 43 13.11 12.33 -3.68
N GLN A 44 13.71 11.15 -3.50
CA GLN A 44 13.51 10.00 -4.41
C GLN A 44 12.09 9.47 -4.32
N THR A 45 11.54 9.39 -3.11
CA THR A 45 10.13 9.04 -2.88
C THR A 45 9.20 10.02 -3.59
N GLY A 46 9.41 11.31 -3.43
CA GLY A 46 8.65 12.36 -4.11
C GLY A 46 8.74 12.25 -5.64
N ALA A 47 9.93 12.00 -6.17
CA ALA A 47 10.14 11.81 -7.61
C ALA A 47 9.39 10.57 -8.14
N PHE A 48 9.41 9.45 -7.41
CA PHE A 48 8.66 8.24 -7.75
C PHE A 48 7.15 8.48 -7.75
N LEU A 49 6.64 9.14 -6.71
CA LEU A 49 5.22 9.47 -6.58
C LEU A 49 4.75 10.39 -7.71
N MET A 50 5.53 11.42 -8.02
CA MET A 50 5.21 12.35 -9.11
C MET A 50 5.24 11.66 -10.47
N ALA A 51 6.25 10.82 -10.76
CA ALA A 51 6.32 10.06 -11.98
C ALA A 51 5.13 9.09 -12.12
N SER A 52 4.71 8.48 -11.01
CA SER A 52 3.55 7.60 -10.95
C SER A 52 2.23 8.35 -11.13
N TRP A 53 2.12 9.56 -10.58
CA TRP A 53 0.96 10.42 -10.75
C TRP A 53 0.77 10.84 -12.21
N ILE A 54 1.85 11.34 -12.84
CA ILE A 54 1.80 11.86 -14.22
C ILE A 54 1.55 10.73 -15.23
N ASN A 55 2.21 9.60 -15.07
CA ASN A 55 2.21 8.51 -16.07
C ASN A 55 1.24 7.36 -15.73
N GLY A 56 0.63 7.41 -14.54
CA GLY A 56 -0.28 6.39 -14.04
C GLY A 56 0.44 5.09 -13.62
N LEU A 57 -0.33 4.22 -12.99
CA LEU A 57 0.03 2.84 -12.66
C LEU A 57 -0.94 1.92 -13.40
N SER A 58 -0.43 0.84 -13.99
CA SER A 58 -1.29 -0.22 -14.52
C SER A 58 -2.03 -0.94 -13.37
N GLU A 59 -3.12 -1.65 -13.67
CA GLU A 59 -3.88 -2.39 -12.67
C GLU A 59 -3.00 -3.38 -11.90
N LEU A 60 -2.10 -4.06 -12.60
CA LEU A 60 -1.17 -4.99 -11.97
C LEU A 60 -0.18 -4.29 -11.03
N GLU A 61 0.33 -3.11 -11.42
CA GLU A 61 1.19 -2.30 -10.54
C GLU A 61 0.44 -1.84 -9.29
N LYS A 62 -0.82 -1.40 -9.42
CA LYS A 62 -1.66 -1.01 -8.29
C LYS A 62 -1.85 -2.16 -7.30
N VAL A 63 -2.22 -3.35 -7.80
CA VAL A 63 -2.39 -4.55 -6.98
C VAL A 63 -1.08 -4.94 -6.29
N ASN A 64 0.04 -4.94 -7.02
CA ASN A 64 1.35 -5.27 -6.46
C ASN A 64 1.79 -4.26 -5.39
N LEU A 65 1.57 -2.97 -5.62
CA LEU A 65 1.92 -1.91 -4.67
C LEU A 65 1.07 -2.03 -3.39
N THR A 66 -0.23 -2.21 -3.54
CA THR A 66 -1.15 -2.41 -2.42
C THR A 66 -0.74 -3.63 -1.57
N ASN A 67 -0.43 -4.75 -2.22
CA ASN A 67 0.01 -5.95 -1.52
C ASN A 67 1.39 -5.77 -0.85
N ALA A 68 2.31 -5.09 -1.49
CA ALA A 68 3.61 -4.80 -0.91
C ALA A 68 3.47 -3.90 0.32
N MET A 69 2.68 -2.84 0.24
CA MET A 69 2.40 -1.93 1.37
C MET A 69 1.68 -2.65 2.51
N LYS A 70 0.63 -3.41 2.21
CA LYS A 70 -0.08 -4.23 3.20
C LYS A 70 0.87 -5.15 3.96
N ASN A 71 1.78 -5.81 3.27
CA ASN A 71 2.69 -6.81 3.84
C ASN A 71 3.98 -6.22 4.41
N SER A 72 4.19 -4.90 4.30
CA SER A 72 5.36 -4.23 4.87
C SER A 72 5.19 -3.91 6.36
N GLY A 73 3.96 -3.89 6.86
CA GLY A 73 3.62 -3.67 8.27
C GLY A 73 3.13 -4.94 8.96
N THR A 74 2.61 -4.77 10.15
CA THR A 74 1.99 -5.85 10.94
C THR A 74 0.60 -6.14 10.38
N VAL A 75 0.39 -7.36 9.90
CA VAL A 75 -0.93 -7.84 9.49
C VAL A 75 -1.60 -8.51 10.68
N LEU A 76 -2.62 -7.87 11.22
CA LEU A 76 -3.39 -8.40 12.33
C LEU A 76 -4.20 -9.63 11.89
N LYS A 77 -4.25 -10.64 12.75
CA LYS A 77 -5.08 -11.82 12.58
C LYS A 77 -5.97 -11.94 13.81
N TRP A 78 -7.24 -12.12 13.58
CA TRP A 78 -8.25 -12.24 14.61
C TRP A 78 -8.81 -13.67 14.57
N ASP A 79 -8.80 -14.34 15.72
CA ASP A 79 -9.48 -15.64 15.92
C ASP A 79 -10.78 -15.37 16.66
N LEU A 80 -11.81 -14.99 15.90
CA LEU A 80 -13.11 -14.59 16.43
C LEU A 80 -14.21 -15.41 15.76
N ASN A 81 -15.25 -15.75 16.52
CA ASN A 81 -16.37 -16.56 16.04
C ASN A 81 -17.43 -15.70 15.32
N GLY A 82 -17.07 -15.10 14.21
CA GLY A 82 -17.97 -14.28 13.41
C GLY A 82 -17.24 -13.48 12.33
N PRO A 83 -17.98 -12.80 11.46
CA PRO A 83 -17.40 -12.01 10.40
C PRO A 83 -16.67 -10.79 10.97
N ILE A 84 -15.45 -10.57 10.48
CA ILE A 84 -14.66 -9.39 10.78
C ILE A 84 -14.80 -8.44 9.61
N VAL A 85 -15.31 -7.25 9.88
CA VAL A 85 -15.52 -6.21 8.87
C VAL A 85 -14.87 -4.92 9.31
N ASP A 86 -14.27 -4.23 8.37
CA ASP A 86 -13.71 -2.91 8.58
C ASP A 86 -14.14 -1.98 7.47
N LYS A 87 -14.11 -0.69 7.75
CA LYS A 87 -14.49 0.35 6.81
C LYS A 87 -13.41 1.42 6.81
N HIS A 88 -12.90 1.70 5.64
CA HIS A 88 -11.92 2.75 5.44
C HIS A 88 -12.59 4.05 4.98
N SER A 89 -12.23 5.16 5.64
CA SER A 89 -12.60 6.50 5.18
C SER A 89 -11.80 6.87 3.94
N THR A 90 -12.43 7.56 2.99
CA THR A 90 -11.73 8.12 1.83
C THR A 90 -10.94 9.38 2.15
N GLY A 91 -11.01 9.86 3.41
CA GLY A 91 -10.44 11.13 3.83
C GLY A 91 -11.34 12.31 3.46
N GLY A 92 -10.92 13.52 3.73
CA GLY A 92 -11.66 14.76 3.38
C GLY A 92 -12.46 15.31 4.54
N VAL A 93 -13.77 15.31 4.48
CA VAL A 93 -14.67 16.04 5.40
C VAL A 93 -15.06 15.20 6.64
N GLY A 94 -14.13 14.51 7.27
CA GLY A 94 -14.40 13.73 8.47
C GLY A 94 -15.16 12.42 8.20
N ASP A 95 -15.06 11.47 9.12
CA ASP A 95 -15.70 10.16 9.02
C ASP A 95 -16.83 10.00 10.05
N THR A 96 -17.92 10.73 9.87
CA THR A 96 -19.11 10.62 10.72
C THR A 96 -19.88 9.31 10.50
N VAL A 97 -19.72 8.70 9.34
CA VAL A 97 -20.41 7.44 8.97
C VAL A 97 -19.93 6.28 9.84
N SER A 98 -18.65 6.22 10.17
CA SER A 98 -18.09 5.13 10.99
C SER A 98 -18.69 5.09 12.39
N LEU A 99 -19.00 6.25 12.97
CA LEU A 99 -19.62 6.33 14.30
C LEU A 99 -21.01 5.65 14.38
N ILE A 100 -21.73 5.66 13.26
CA ILE A 100 -23.06 5.04 13.15
C ILE A 100 -22.92 3.60 12.65
N LEU A 101 -22.08 3.38 11.66
CA LEU A 101 -21.94 2.09 10.99
C LEU A 101 -21.32 1.01 11.90
N ALA A 102 -20.32 1.35 12.69
CA ALA A 102 -19.64 0.38 13.56
C ALA A 102 -20.59 -0.29 14.58
N PRO A 103 -21.36 0.45 15.40
CA PRO A 103 -22.32 -0.17 16.31
C PRO A 103 -23.45 -0.90 15.58
N LEU A 104 -23.87 -0.42 14.42
CA LEU A 104 -24.87 -1.12 13.61
C LEU A 104 -24.35 -2.48 13.13
N MET A 105 -23.14 -2.56 12.59
CA MET A 105 -22.53 -3.82 12.17
C MET A 105 -22.28 -4.75 13.35
N ALA A 106 -21.88 -4.20 14.51
CA ALA A 106 -21.72 -4.99 15.73
C ALA A 106 -23.05 -5.58 16.22
N SER A 107 -24.16 -4.85 16.10
CA SER A 107 -25.50 -5.35 16.45
C SER A 107 -25.98 -6.48 15.54
N LEU A 108 -25.43 -6.56 14.33
CA LEU A 108 -25.67 -7.66 13.37
C LEU A 108 -24.72 -8.86 13.59
N GLY A 109 -23.93 -8.86 14.65
CA GLY A 109 -23.00 -9.94 15.00
C GLY A 109 -21.64 -9.89 14.30
N CYS A 110 -21.28 -8.74 13.73
CA CYS A 110 -19.95 -8.53 13.15
C CYS A 110 -18.96 -8.02 14.21
N PHE A 111 -17.69 -8.37 14.04
CA PHE A 111 -16.59 -7.75 14.77
C PHE A 111 -16.01 -6.60 13.94
N VAL A 112 -15.92 -5.43 14.53
CA VAL A 112 -15.48 -4.20 13.83
C VAL A 112 -14.27 -3.62 14.54
N PRO A 113 -13.04 -3.95 14.14
CA PRO A 113 -11.82 -3.54 14.85
C PRO A 113 -11.56 -2.04 14.84
N MET A 114 -12.03 -1.27 13.87
CA MET A 114 -11.87 0.19 13.76
C MET A 114 -10.44 0.66 14.03
N ILE A 115 -9.52 0.35 13.13
CA ILE A 115 -8.09 0.71 13.21
C ILE A 115 -7.81 1.96 12.38
#